data_b35c50cc934932e5d1c87534f8871f7a
#
_entry.id   b35c50cc934932e5d1c87534f8871f7a
#
_cell.length_a   1.000
_cell.length_b   1.000
_cell.length_c   1.000
_cell.angle_alpha   90.00
_cell.angle_beta   90.00
_cell.angle_gamma   90.00
#
_symmetry.space_group_name_H-M   'P 1'
#
loop_
_entity.id
_entity.type
_entity.pdbx_description
1 polymer ?
#
loop_
_entity_poly.entity_id
_entity_poly.type
_entity_poly.pdbx_seq_one_letter_code
_entity_poly.pdbx_strand_id
1 'polypeptide(L)' 'MSLPKKITVETAARLMGKSTLFVREGMRRGVLPIGEAMQMPGSSKWSFYISPKLLADYIGVSVEAVLDAA' A
#
# COMPACT_ATOMS: atom_id res chain seq x y z
N MET A 1 -10.86 6.29 -20.77
CA MET A 1 -10.34 6.75 -19.48
C MET A 1 -9.48 5.66 -18.87
N SER A 2 -8.23 5.96 -18.57
CA SER A 2 -7.35 4.97 -17.97
C SER A 2 -7.49 4.99 -16.45
N LEU A 3 -7.48 3.79 -15.85
CA LEU A 3 -7.50 3.67 -14.40
C LEU A 3 -6.09 3.90 -13.86
N PRO A 4 -5.96 4.40 -12.62
CA PRO A 4 -4.66 4.51 -11.98
C PRO A 4 -4.01 3.13 -11.84
N LYS A 5 -2.69 3.09 -11.88
CA LYS A 5 -1.97 1.86 -11.65
C LYS A 5 -2.21 1.39 -10.21
N LYS A 6 -2.34 0.08 -10.08
CA LYS A 6 -2.48 -0.52 -8.76
C LYS A 6 -1.12 -0.55 -8.06
N ILE A 7 -1.10 -0.08 -6.82
CA ILE A 7 0.10 -0.14 -5.98
C ILE A 7 0.04 -1.44 -5.18
N THR A 8 1.01 -2.31 -5.39
CA THR A 8 1.09 -3.56 -4.66
C THR A 8 1.83 -3.38 -3.35
N VAL A 9 1.68 -4.36 -2.45
CA VAL A 9 2.44 -4.38 -1.20
C VAL A 9 3.94 -4.39 -1.48
N GLU A 10 4.35 -5.13 -2.51
CA GLU A 10 5.76 -5.22 -2.90
C GLU A 10 6.30 -3.86 -3.35
N THR A 11 5.53 -3.14 -4.15
CA THR A 11 5.93 -1.80 -4.59
C THR A 11 6.03 -0.85 -3.41
N ALA A 12 5.03 -0.86 -2.52
CA ALA A 12 5.06 -0.01 -1.33
C ALA A 12 6.26 -0.30 -0.45
N ALA A 13 6.53 -1.59 -0.23
CA ALA A 13 7.67 -2.01 0.58
C ALA A 13 8.99 -1.49 -0.01
N ARG A 14 9.15 -1.62 -1.33
CA ARG A 14 10.35 -1.14 -2.01
C ARG A 14 10.51 0.36 -1.85
N LEU A 15 9.44 1.11 -2.06
CA LEU A 15 9.47 2.57 -1.95
C LEU A 15 9.77 3.03 -0.52
N MET A 16 9.30 2.28 0.47
CA MET A 16 9.51 2.59 1.87
C MET A 16 10.85 2.09 2.41
N GLY A 17 11.52 1.22 1.65
CA GLY A 17 12.73 0.57 2.13
C GLY A 17 12.46 -0.43 3.25
N LYS A 18 11.31 -1.07 3.23
CA LYS A 18 10.89 -2.04 4.25
C LYS A 18 10.54 -3.37 3.60
N SER A 19 10.35 -4.41 4.43
CA SER A 19 9.93 -5.70 3.93
C SER A 19 8.44 -5.71 3.63
N THR A 20 7.99 -6.66 2.80
CA THR A 20 6.57 -6.83 2.56
C THR A 20 5.83 -7.23 3.83
N LEU A 21 6.48 -7.99 4.70
CA LEU A 21 5.89 -8.36 5.99
C LEU A 21 5.62 -7.12 6.84
N PHE A 22 6.56 -6.17 6.86
CA PHE A 22 6.38 -4.92 7.59
C PHE A 22 5.13 -4.18 7.09
N VAL A 23 4.98 -4.08 5.77
CA VAL A 23 3.84 -3.38 5.18
C VAL A 23 2.52 -4.09 5.51
N ARG A 24 2.48 -5.41 5.34
CA ARG A 24 1.26 -6.18 5.63
C ARG A 24 0.86 -6.06 7.09
N GLU A 25 1.81 -6.26 8.00
CA GLU A 25 1.50 -6.19 9.43
C GLU A 25 1.12 -4.79 9.87
N GLY A 26 1.81 -3.79 9.35
CA GLY A 26 1.47 -2.39 9.65
C GLY A 26 0.07 -2.03 9.20
N MET A 27 -0.33 -2.49 8.02
CA MET A 27 -1.67 -2.23 7.50
C MET A 27 -2.73 -3.02 8.26
N ARG A 28 -2.45 -4.29 8.60
CA ARG A 28 -3.39 -5.11 9.37
C ARG A 28 -3.66 -4.53 10.74
N ARG A 29 -2.65 -3.94 11.36
CA ARG A 29 -2.77 -3.33 12.69
C ARG A 29 -3.29 -1.90 12.65
N GLY A 30 -3.46 -1.34 11.46
CA GLY A 30 -3.94 0.02 11.31
C GLY A 30 -2.96 1.09 11.73
N VAL A 31 -1.66 0.77 11.80
CA VAL A 31 -0.63 1.73 12.19
C VAL A 31 0.12 2.32 11.00
N LEU A 32 -0.14 1.80 9.79
CA LEU A 32 0.51 2.27 8.57
C LEU A 32 -0.56 2.92 7.69
N PRO A 33 -0.65 4.26 7.68
CA PRO A 33 -1.78 4.96 7.04
C PRO A 33 -1.57 5.16 5.54
N ILE A 34 -1.36 4.08 4.81
CA ILE A 34 -1.15 4.14 3.36
C ILE A 34 -2.28 3.50 2.57
N GLY A 35 -3.32 3.02 3.25
CA GLY A 35 -4.45 2.40 2.60
C GLY A 35 -5.28 1.61 3.59
N GLU A 36 -5.87 0.52 3.12
CA GLU A 36 -6.75 -0.31 3.93
C GLU A 36 -6.39 -1.77 3.82
N ALA A 37 -6.57 -2.50 4.92
CA ALA A 37 -6.43 -3.94 4.95
C ALA A 37 -7.69 -4.53 5.55
N MET A 38 -8.24 -5.57 4.92
CA MET A 38 -9.48 -6.17 5.36
C MET A 38 -9.38 -7.68 5.25
N GLN A 39 -9.80 -8.38 6.29
CA GLN A 39 -9.95 -9.83 6.23
C GLN A 39 -11.30 -10.15 5.59
N MET A 40 -11.26 -11.01 4.57
CA MET A 40 -12.48 -11.37 3.86
C MET A 40 -13.36 -12.26 4.73
N PRO A 41 -14.70 -12.07 4.71
CA PRO A 41 -15.62 -12.93 5.47
C PRO A 41 -15.45 -14.39 5.09
N GLY A 42 -15.41 -15.26 6.08
CA GLY A 42 -15.32 -16.71 5.86
C GLY A 42 -13.95 -17.19 5.38
N SER A 43 -12.94 -16.33 5.44
CA SER A 43 -11.60 -16.66 4.96
C SER A 43 -10.57 -16.09 5.91
N SER A 44 -9.40 -16.74 5.97
CA SER A 44 -8.26 -16.20 6.70
C SER A 44 -7.43 -15.25 5.84
N LYS A 45 -7.79 -15.07 4.58
CA LYS A 45 -7.04 -14.21 3.67
C LYS A 45 -7.35 -12.74 3.91
N TRP A 46 -6.33 -11.91 3.73
CA TRP A 46 -6.46 -10.46 3.83
C TRP A 46 -6.34 -9.82 2.46
N SER A 47 -7.14 -8.81 2.21
CA SER A 47 -7.01 -7.94 1.04
C SER A 47 -6.36 -6.64 1.46
N PHE A 48 -5.45 -6.15 0.62
CA PHE A 48 -4.74 -4.89 0.87
C PHE A 48 -5.01 -3.93 -0.27
N TYR A 49 -5.45 -2.73 0.07
CA TYR A 49 -5.57 -1.63 -0.89
C TYR A 49 -4.62 -0.52 -0.46
N ILE A 50 -3.74 -0.11 -1.35
CA ILE A 50 -2.78 0.96 -1.08
C ILE A 50 -3.15 2.16 -1.94
N SER A 51 -3.41 3.29 -1.28
CA SER A 51 -3.71 4.53 -1.97
C SER A 51 -2.41 5.18 -2.42
N PRO A 52 -2.24 5.48 -3.72
CA PRO A 52 -1.04 6.18 -4.17
C PRO A 52 -0.84 7.51 -3.44
N LYS A 53 -1.92 8.25 -3.21
CA LYS A 53 -1.83 9.54 -2.53
C LYS A 53 -1.40 9.38 -1.07
N LEU A 54 -2.00 8.44 -0.35
CA LEU A 54 -1.64 8.23 1.06
C LEU A 54 -0.21 7.74 1.18
N LEU A 55 0.21 6.85 0.29
CA LEU A 55 1.58 6.38 0.29
C LEU A 55 2.55 7.52 -0.02
N ALA A 56 2.25 8.34 -1.02
CA ALA A 56 3.08 9.48 -1.36
C ALA A 56 3.21 10.45 -0.19
N ASP A 57 2.10 10.74 0.47
CA ASP A 57 2.11 11.62 1.65
C ASP A 57 2.95 11.03 2.78
N TYR A 58 2.83 9.72 2.98
CA TYR A 58 3.53 9.04 4.07
C TYR A 58 5.05 9.08 3.87
N ILE A 59 5.51 8.82 2.64
CA ILE A 59 6.95 8.80 2.36
C ILE A 59 7.50 10.14 1.88
N GLY A 60 6.64 11.13 1.69
CA GLY A 60 7.08 12.49 1.36
C GLY A 60 7.52 12.70 -0.07
N VAL A 61 6.87 12.01 -1.03
CA VAL A 61 7.17 12.18 -2.45
C VAL A 61 5.88 12.57 -3.19
N SER A 62 6.00 12.88 -4.48
CA SER A 62 4.82 13.18 -5.29
C SER A 62 4.06 11.92 -5.64
N VAL A 63 2.78 12.07 -5.93
CA VAL A 63 1.94 10.95 -6.38
C VAL A 63 2.49 10.38 -7.68
N GLU A 64 2.98 11.24 -8.58
CA GLU A 64 3.57 10.79 -9.84
C GLU A 64 4.76 9.87 -9.61
N ALA A 65 5.59 10.17 -8.61
CA ALA A 65 6.74 9.32 -8.29
C ALA A 65 6.27 7.93 -7.83
N VAL A 66 5.19 7.86 -7.05
CA VAL A 66 4.63 6.58 -6.63
C VAL A 66 4.08 5.80 -7.82
N LEU A 67 3.33 6.48 -8.69
CA LEU A 67 2.72 5.83 -9.85
C LEU A 67 3.77 5.35 -10.84
N ASP A 68 4.86 6.11 -11.00
CA ASP A 68 5.96 5.70 -11.89
C ASP A 68 6.68 4.45 -11.39
N ALA A 69 6.68 4.22 -10.08
CA ALA A 69 7.31 3.05 -9.49
C ALA A 69 6.46 1.79 -9.58
N ALA A 70 5.20 1.96 -9.92
CA ALA A 70 4.25 0.83 -9.98
C ALA A 70 4.42 0.00 -11.26
#